data_2bf161acdedc1e10862930c43108cb08
#
_entry.id   2bf161acdedc1e10862930c43108cb08
#
_cell.length_a   1.000
_cell.length_b   1.000
_cell.length_c   1.000
_cell.angle_alpha   90.00
_cell.angle_beta   90.00
_cell.angle_gamma   90.00
#
_symmetry.space_group_name_H-M   'P 1'
#
loop_
_entity.id
_entity.type
_entity.pdbx_description
1 polymer ?
#
loop_
_entity_poly.entity_id
_entity_poly.type
_entity_poly.pdbx_seq_one_letter_code
_entity_poly.pdbx_strand_id
1 'polypeptide(L)'
;MLSLLLWLAVLFGLLRAPDYLPGTNWHAHEMLFGYTAAVIAGFLLTAARNWSGLPTGTGGLLAALVALWLAARIAPWAGAPAWLIAALDIAFFPALALSLWRALWHGPNPANRLFLAVFAGFTLASLLVNLDGAGIAPGLAVRGERLMLDLVVVVILLVGGRVMPFFTRAAIADAAPVARQRLDALTFGAALTMLALPDQPVAKALAGVAAIAAGLLQLARLAGWHDRRVWTRPMLAVLYTGFLWLSAGLVLEGLAAFALLPRSVAVHAITTGAIGVLTLGMMARVTLGHTGRAMQASRLTVLAFVLINAAALLRSPALLIAPAHYRDWLLAAGLCWIAAFTLFVTVYGPMLVTPRVDGKPG
;
A
#
# COMPACT_ATOMS: atom_id res chain seq x y z
N MET A 1 -9.10 -6.82 5.91
CA MET A 1 -9.42 -7.73 7.02
C MET A 1 -10.10 -9.00 6.52
N LEU A 2 -11.28 -8.91 5.90
CA LEU A 2 -12.01 -10.08 5.41
C LEU A 2 -11.17 -10.94 4.43
N SER A 3 -10.54 -10.34 3.44
CA SER A 3 -9.70 -11.07 2.46
C SER A 3 -8.56 -11.85 3.11
N LEU A 4 -7.98 -11.34 4.20
CA LEU A 4 -6.94 -12.06 4.93
C LEU A 4 -7.51 -13.20 5.79
N LEU A 5 -8.70 -13.03 6.38
CA LEU A 5 -9.42 -14.12 7.06
C LEU A 5 -9.72 -15.26 6.07
N LEU A 6 -10.27 -14.93 4.91
CA LEU A 6 -10.54 -15.91 3.85
C LEU A 6 -9.25 -16.60 3.38
N TRP A 7 -8.16 -15.82 3.25
CA TRP A 7 -6.85 -16.39 2.88
C TRP A 7 -6.33 -17.39 3.94
N LEU A 8 -6.41 -17.05 5.22
CA LEU A 8 -6.03 -18.00 6.27
C LEU A 8 -6.91 -19.25 6.23
N ALA A 9 -8.22 -19.10 6.02
CA ALA A 9 -9.11 -20.25 5.87
C ALA A 9 -8.72 -21.14 4.67
N VAL A 10 -8.35 -20.55 3.54
CA VAL A 10 -7.82 -21.27 2.37
C VAL A 10 -6.49 -21.96 2.68
N LEU A 11 -5.55 -21.24 3.29
CA LEU A 11 -4.22 -21.74 3.61
C LEU A 11 -4.23 -22.95 4.57
N PHE A 12 -5.18 -22.95 5.50
CA PHE A 12 -5.37 -24.04 6.46
C PHE A 12 -6.37 -25.12 6.00
N GLY A 13 -6.86 -25.02 4.74
CA GLY A 13 -7.72 -26.04 4.14
C GLY A 13 -9.18 -26.02 4.60
N LEU A 14 -9.61 -24.92 5.26
CA LEU A 14 -10.99 -24.73 5.73
C LEU A 14 -11.92 -24.19 4.62
N LEU A 15 -11.34 -23.59 3.57
CA LEU A 15 -12.06 -23.01 2.45
C LEU A 15 -11.28 -23.24 1.16
N ARG A 16 -11.98 -23.35 0.02
CA ARG A 16 -11.35 -23.38 -1.31
C ARG A 16 -11.33 -21.97 -1.89
N ALA A 17 -10.16 -21.55 -2.41
CA ALA A 17 -10.04 -20.30 -3.15
C ALA A 17 -10.86 -20.34 -4.46
N PRO A 18 -11.28 -19.19 -5.00
CA PRO A 18 -11.87 -19.14 -6.34
C PRO A 18 -10.93 -19.72 -7.40
N ASP A 19 -11.49 -20.46 -8.36
CA ASP A 19 -10.69 -21.10 -9.41
C ASP A 19 -10.07 -20.08 -10.39
N TYR A 20 -10.60 -18.87 -10.46
CA TYR A 20 -10.13 -17.79 -11.34
C TYR A 20 -8.66 -17.40 -11.10
N LEU A 21 -8.25 -17.27 -9.85
CA LEU A 21 -6.87 -17.03 -9.43
C LEU A 21 -6.54 -17.97 -8.27
N PRO A 22 -5.99 -19.15 -8.55
CA PRO A 22 -5.79 -20.15 -7.50
C PRO A 22 -4.61 -19.81 -6.57
N GLY A 23 -4.68 -20.30 -5.35
CA GLY A 23 -3.58 -20.28 -4.40
C GLY A 23 -3.11 -18.88 -3.98
N THR A 24 -1.79 -18.67 -4.02
CA THR A 24 -1.15 -17.43 -3.58
C THR A 24 -1.48 -16.23 -4.46
N ASN A 25 -1.79 -16.44 -5.75
CA ASN A 25 -2.14 -15.35 -6.66
C ASN A 25 -3.44 -14.66 -6.25
N TRP A 26 -4.45 -15.41 -5.78
CA TRP A 26 -5.66 -14.79 -5.24
C TRP A 26 -5.33 -13.90 -4.01
N HIS A 27 -4.50 -14.40 -3.10
CA HIS A 27 -4.08 -13.62 -1.93
C HIS A 27 -3.34 -12.32 -2.35
N ALA A 28 -2.35 -12.43 -3.23
CA ALA A 28 -1.59 -11.29 -3.71
C ALA A 28 -2.49 -10.27 -4.42
N HIS A 29 -3.41 -10.76 -5.26
CA HIS A 29 -4.38 -9.93 -5.95
C HIS A 29 -5.28 -9.16 -4.96
N GLU A 30 -5.89 -9.83 -3.98
CA GLU A 30 -6.76 -9.16 -3.01
C GLU A 30 -6.03 -8.15 -2.12
N MET A 31 -4.76 -8.40 -1.80
CA MET A 31 -3.97 -7.47 -1.00
C MET A 31 -3.48 -6.26 -1.80
N LEU A 32 -3.15 -6.43 -3.08
CA LEU A 32 -2.63 -5.35 -3.94
C LEU A 32 -3.75 -4.61 -4.68
N PHE A 33 -4.58 -5.32 -5.44
CA PHE A 33 -5.64 -4.72 -6.28
C PHE A 33 -6.95 -4.51 -5.50
N GLY A 34 -7.17 -5.28 -4.43
CA GLY A 34 -8.28 -5.08 -3.51
C GLY A 34 -7.95 -4.02 -2.46
N TYR A 35 -7.19 -4.39 -1.44
CA TYR A 35 -6.94 -3.56 -0.26
C TYR A 35 -6.10 -2.31 -0.58
N THR A 36 -4.89 -2.49 -1.12
CA THR A 36 -3.96 -1.36 -1.35
C THR A 36 -4.52 -0.37 -2.36
N ALA A 37 -5.14 -0.85 -3.44
CA ALA A 37 -5.79 0.00 -4.44
C ALA A 37 -6.91 0.85 -3.86
N ALA A 38 -7.76 0.29 -2.98
CA ALA A 38 -8.83 1.04 -2.32
C ALA A 38 -8.27 2.16 -1.42
N VAL A 39 -7.19 1.89 -0.67
CA VAL A 39 -6.55 2.90 0.19
C VAL A 39 -5.91 4.01 -0.66
N ILE A 40 -5.20 3.66 -1.75
CA ILE A 40 -4.62 4.64 -2.68
C ILE A 40 -5.73 5.49 -3.31
N ALA A 41 -6.84 4.88 -3.74
CA ALA A 41 -7.98 5.59 -4.33
C ALA A 41 -8.57 6.61 -3.34
N GLY A 42 -8.89 6.19 -2.12
CA GLY A 42 -9.44 7.05 -1.08
C GLY A 42 -8.49 8.21 -0.72
N PHE A 43 -7.19 7.92 -0.61
CA PHE A 43 -6.18 8.94 -0.35
C PHE A 43 -6.10 9.95 -1.50
N LEU A 44 -6.00 9.50 -2.76
CA LEU A 44 -5.81 10.40 -3.90
C LEU A 44 -7.08 11.19 -4.23
N LEU A 45 -8.28 10.65 -4.04
CA LEU A 45 -9.53 11.40 -4.20
C LEU A 45 -9.58 12.62 -3.29
N THR A 46 -9.03 12.51 -2.09
CA THR A 46 -8.93 13.63 -1.13
C THR A 46 -7.71 14.51 -1.39
N ALA A 47 -6.54 13.90 -1.56
CA ALA A 47 -5.28 14.63 -1.71
C ALA A 47 -5.24 15.45 -3.01
N ALA A 48 -5.70 14.91 -4.12
CA ALA A 48 -5.72 15.62 -5.41
C ALA A 48 -6.64 16.86 -5.37
N ARG A 49 -7.77 16.77 -4.66
CA ARG A 49 -8.64 17.93 -4.41
C ARG A 49 -7.90 19.03 -3.64
N ASN A 50 -7.20 18.64 -2.57
CA ASN A 50 -6.45 19.59 -1.74
C ASN A 50 -5.26 20.22 -2.48
N TRP A 51 -4.60 19.46 -3.36
CA TRP A 51 -3.44 19.94 -4.12
C TRP A 51 -3.82 20.83 -5.30
N SER A 52 -4.99 20.63 -5.88
CA SER A 52 -5.40 21.32 -7.11
C SER A 52 -6.47 22.41 -6.89
N GLY A 53 -7.22 22.33 -5.79
CA GLY A 53 -8.43 23.12 -5.60
C GLY A 53 -9.60 22.71 -6.51
N LEU A 54 -9.44 21.66 -7.33
CA LEU A 54 -10.44 21.20 -8.28
C LEU A 54 -11.25 20.03 -7.70
N PRO A 55 -12.53 19.88 -8.09
CA PRO A 55 -13.37 18.79 -7.60
C PRO A 55 -12.85 17.42 -8.06
N THR A 56 -12.96 16.43 -7.20
CA THR A 56 -12.72 15.00 -7.44
C THR A 56 -14.01 14.22 -7.28
N GLY A 57 -13.99 12.90 -7.51
CA GLY A 57 -15.17 12.05 -7.39
C GLY A 57 -15.79 12.08 -6.00
N THR A 58 -17.03 12.54 -5.89
CA THR A 58 -17.83 12.57 -4.67
C THR A 58 -19.26 12.08 -4.94
N GLY A 59 -20.07 11.84 -3.90
CA GLY A 59 -21.47 11.46 -4.04
C GLY A 59 -21.65 10.19 -4.89
N GLY A 60 -22.51 10.28 -5.91
CA GLY A 60 -22.86 9.15 -6.79
C GLY A 60 -21.66 8.56 -7.55
N LEU A 61 -20.68 9.40 -7.96
CA LEU A 61 -19.47 8.91 -8.63
C LEU A 61 -18.58 8.09 -7.67
N LEU A 62 -18.43 8.55 -6.44
CA LEU A 62 -17.72 7.79 -5.41
C LEU A 62 -18.43 6.46 -5.12
N ALA A 63 -19.76 6.49 -4.98
CA ALA A 63 -20.56 5.27 -4.78
C ALA A 63 -20.40 4.28 -5.95
N ALA A 64 -20.36 4.76 -7.19
CA ALA A 64 -20.12 3.94 -8.38
C ALA A 64 -18.72 3.30 -8.38
N LEU A 65 -17.68 4.05 -8.01
CA LEU A 65 -16.31 3.51 -7.86
C LEU A 65 -16.25 2.43 -6.77
N VAL A 66 -16.91 2.64 -5.62
CA VAL A 66 -16.99 1.65 -4.54
C VAL A 66 -17.76 0.41 -5.00
N ALA A 67 -18.89 0.58 -5.70
CA ALA A 67 -19.67 -0.52 -6.23
C ALA A 67 -18.88 -1.35 -7.26
N LEU A 68 -18.14 -0.70 -8.17
CA LEU A 68 -17.27 -1.36 -9.14
C LEU A 68 -16.17 -2.17 -8.44
N TRP A 69 -15.49 -1.54 -7.47
CA TRP A 69 -14.46 -2.21 -6.67
C TRP A 69 -15.02 -3.43 -5.93
N LEU A 70 -16.19 -3.30 -5.30
CA LEU A 70 -16.83 -4.38 -4.56
C LEU A 70 -17.30 -5.52 -5.47
N ALA A 71 -17.89 -5.18 -6.63
CA ALA A 71 -18.31 -6.15 -7.62
C ALA A 71 -17.14 -7.01 -8.11
N ALA A 72 -15.98 -6.40 -8.36
CA ALA A 72 -14.76 -7.12 -8.74
C ALA A 72 -14.28 -8.10 -7.64
N ARG A 73 -14.51 -7.81 -6.35
CA ARG A 73 -14.15 -8.71 -5.23
C ARG A 73 -15.14 -9.85 -5.05
N ILE A 74 -16.42 -9.61 -5.34
CA ILE A 74 -17.49 -10.61 -5.17
C ILE A 74 -17.57 -11.57 -6.36
N ALA A 75 -17.37 -11.09 -7.58
CA ALA A 75 -17.57 -11.83 -8.80
C ALA A 75 -16.85 -13.20 -8.86
N PRO A 76 -15.57 -13.34 -8.44
CA PRO A 76 -14.89 -14.64 -8.41
C PRO A 76 -15.55 -15.65 -7.46
N TRP A 77 -16.03 -15.19 -6.31
CA TRP A 77 -16.71 -16.02 -5.31
C TRP A 77 -18.13 -16.41 -5.73
N ALA A 78 -18.77 -15.57 -6.54
CA ALA A 78 -20.09 -15.82 -7.11
C ALA A 78 -20.06 -16.75 -8.33
N GLY A 79 -18.87 -17.23 -8.76
CA GLY A 79 -18.73 -18.07 -9.95
C GLY A 79 -19.05 -17.34 -11.26
N ALA A 80 -18.83 -16.01 -11.30
CA ALA A 80 -19.04 -15.23 -12.50
C ALA A 80 -18.11 -15.71 -13.64
N PRO A 81 -18.51 -15.54 -14.92
CA PRO A 81 -17.66 -15.91 -16.06
C PRO A 81 -16.39 -15.07 -16.08
N ALA A 82 -15.27 -15.67 -16.51
CA ALA A 82 -13.95 -15.06 -16.48
C ALA A 82 -13.86 -13.68 -17.11
N TRP A 83 -14.55 -13.48 -18.27
CA TRP A 83 -14.59 -12.19 -18.95
C TRP A 83 -15.22 -11.08 -18.10
N LEU A 84 -16.24 -11.40 -17.29
CA LEU A 84 -16.92 -10.42 -16.44
C LEU A 84 -16.04 -10.07 -15.24
N ILE A 85 -15.38 -11.07 -14.61
CA ILE A 85 -14.41 -10.84 -13.53
C ILE A 85 -13.30 -9.90 -14.04
N ALA A 86 -12.70 -10.22 -15.20
CA ALA A 86 -11.66 -9.41 -15.81
C ALA A 86 -12.13 -7.98 -16.11
N ALA A 87 -13.32 -7.82 -16.73
CA ALA A 87 -13.85 -6.51 -17.08
C ALA A 87 -14.08 -5.63 -15.84
N LEU A 88 -14.64 -6.18 -14.76
CA LEU A 88 -14.89 -5.44 -13.52
C LEU A 88 -13.58 -5.01 -12.85
N ASP A 89 -12.59 -5.90 -12.79
CA ASP A 89 -11.33 -5.64 -12.11
C ASP A 89 -10.47 -4.63 -12.88
N ILE A 90 -10.32 -4.81 -14.21
CA ILE A 90 -9.54 -3.91 -15.06
C ILE A 90 -10.16 -2.51 -15.12
N ALA A 91 -11.49 -2.38 -15.09
CA ALA A 91 -12.17 -1.10 -15.21
C ALA A 91 -11.93 -0.15 -14.03
N PHE A 92 -11.52 -0.66 -12.86
CA PHE A 92 -11.40 0.16 -11.65
C PHE A 92 -10.37 1.30 -11.79
N PHE A 93 -9.16 1.01 -12.26
CA PHE A 93 -8.11 2.04 -12.36
C PHE A 93 -8.38 3.08 -13.46
N PRO A 94 -8.87 2.74 -14.66
CA PRO A 94 -9.34 3.73 -15.62
C PRO A 94 -10.46 4.62 -15.09
N ALA A 95 -11.46 4.04 -14.40
CA ALA A 95 -12.55 4.81 -13.79
C ALA A 95 -12.04 5.77 -12.72
N LEU A 96 -11.10 5.32 -11.87
CA LEU A 96 -10.43 6.16 -10.89
C LEU A 96 -9.62 7.28 -11.55
N ALA A 97 -8.82 6.96 -12.58
CA ALA A 97 -8.05 7.95 -13.34
C ALA A 97 -8.94 9.04 -13.95
N LEU A 98 -10.07 8.64 -14.55
CA LEU A 98 -11.06 9.57 -15.11
C LEU A 98 -11.68 10.47 -14.03
N SER A 99 -11.98 9.92 -12.84
CA SER A 99 -12.52 10.69 -11.71
C SER A 99 -11.54 11.74 -11.18
N LEU A 100 -10.23 11.50 -11.33
CA LEU A 100 -9.14 12.37 -10.89
C LEU A 100 -8.52 13.22 -12.01
N TRP A 101 -8.91 12.99 -13.27
CA TRP A 101 -8.28 13.60 -14.44
C TRP A 101 -8.15 15.11 -14.33
N ARG A 102 -9.26 15.82 -14.01
CA ARG A 102 -9.26 17.28 -13.92
C ARG A 102 -8.29 17.78 -12.85
N ALA A 103 -8.30 17.17 -11.67
CA ALA A 103 -7.46 17.58 -10.55
C ALA A 103 -5.96 17.31 -10.80
N LEU A 104 -5.64 16.19 -11.46
CA LEU A 104 -4.25 15.80 -11.70
C LEU A 104 -3.64 16.47 -12.94
N TRP A 105 -4.44 16.67 -14.01
CA TRP A 105 -3.95 17.23 -15.27
C TRP A 105 -3.94 18.75 -15.29
N HIS A 106 -5.02 19.38 -14.81
CA HIS A 106 -5.19 20.84 -14.80
C HIS A 106 -4.83 21.51 -13.48
N GLY A 107 -4.42 20.76 -12.48
CA GLY A 107 -3.94 21.32 -11.21
C GLY A 107 -2.64 22.11 -11.38
N PRO A 108 -2.31 23.00 -10.42
CA PRO A 108 -1.19 23.94 -10.53
C PRO A 108 0.19 23.26 -10.54
N ASN A 109 0.31 22.04 -10.04
CA ASN A 109 1.58 21.31 -10.01
C ASN A 109 1.60 20.22 -11.11
N PRO A 110 2.40 20.41 -12.20
CA PRO A 110 2.46 19.45 -13.30
C PRO A 110 3.03 18.08 -12.90
N ALA A 111 3.79 17.99 -11.80
CA ALA A 111 4.27 16.71 -11.29
C ALA A 111 3.15 15.77 -10.84
N ASN A 112 1.93 16.27 -10.59
CA ASN A 112 0.78 15.43 -10.27
C ASN A 112 0.29 14.61 -11.47
N ARG A 113 0.62 14.99 -12.71
CA ARG A 113 0.32 14.20 -13.92
C ARG A 113 0.96 12.81 -13.89
N LEU A 114 2.07 12.64 -13.15
CA LEU A 114 2.71 11.34 -12.96
C LEU A 114 1.74 10.28 -12.39
N PHE A 115 0.79 10.66 -11.55
CA PHE A 115 -0.21 9.72 -11.05
C PHE A 115 -1.09 9.13 -12.15
N LEU A 116 -1.33 9.84 -13.26
CA LEU A 116 -2.04 9.27 -14.41
C LEU A 116 -1.23 8.18 -15.10
N ALA A 117 0.09 8.35 -15.21
CA ALA A 117 0.97 7.31 -15.72
C ALA A 117 1.02 6.10 -14.77
N VAL A 118 1.01 6.33 -13.46
CA VAL A 118 0.90 5.25 -12.46
C VAL A 118 -0.42 4.49 -12.61
N PHE A 119 -1.55 5.17 -12.83
CA PHE A 119 -2.84 4.48 -13.07
C PHE A 119 -2.85 3.68 -14.37
N ALA A 120 -2.19 4.17 -15.42
CA ALA A 120 -2.00 3.37 -16.64
C ALA A 120 -1.17 2.10 -16.35
N GLY A 121 -0.12 2.22 -15.54
CA GLY A 121 0.67 1.09 -15.06
C GLY A 121 -0.15 0.11 -14.19
N PHE A 122 -0.99 0.61 -13.27
CA PHE A 122 -1.90 -0.23 -12.48
C PHE A 122 -2.93 -0.94 -13.37
N THR A 123 -3.45 -0.26 -14.40
CA THR A 123 -4.34 -0.88 -15.39
C THR A 123 -3.63 -2.01 -16.14
N LEU A 124 -2.38 -1.78 -16.57
CA LEU A 124 -1.57 -2.81 -17.20
C LEU A 124 -1.31 -3.99 -16.27
N ALA A 125 -0.96 -3.72 -15.01
CA ALA A 125 -0.76 -4.75 -14.01
C ALA A 125 -2.04 -5.60 -13.79
N SER A 126 -3.21 -4.95 -13.68
CA SER A 126 -4.50 -5.62 -13.58
C SER A 126 -4.80 -6.45 -14.84
N LEU A 127 -4.53 -5.90 -16.04
CA LEU A 127 -4.69 -6.64 -17.29
C LEU A 127 -3.85 -7.93 -17.31
N LEU A 128 -2.58 -7.86 -16.93
CA LEU A 128 -1.69 -9.04 -16.89
C LEU A 128 -2.21 -10.12 -15.95
N VAL A 129 -2.66 -9.75 -14.74
CA VAL A 129 -3.24 -10.70 -13.78
C VAL A 129 -4.52 -11.32 -14.33
N ASN A 130 -5.38 -10.54 -14.95
CA ASN A 130 -6.66 -11.02 -15.46
C ASN A 130 -6.54 -11.83 -16.76
N LEU A 131 -5.52 -11.62 -17.59
CA LEU A 131 -5.20 -12.50 -18.72
C LEU A 131 -4.80 -13.89 -18.27
N ASP A 132 -4.07 -14.00 -17.14
CA ASP A 132 -3.73 -15.29 -16.52
C ASP A 132 -4.99 -15.94 -15.92
N GLY A 133 -5.74 -15.21 -15.10
CA GLY A 133 -6.96 -15.70 -14.46
C GLY A 133 -8.02 -16.17 -15.46
N ALA A 134 -8.10 -15.56 -16.64
CA ALA A 134 -8.95 -15.97 -17.73
C ALA A 134 -8.40 -17.16 -18.56
N GLY A 135 -7.20 -17.65 -18.22
CA GLY A 135 -6.54 -18.74 -18.96
C GLY A 135 -6.01 -18.37 -20.33
N ILE A 136 -5.99 -17.07 -20.68
CA ILE A 136 -5.55 -16.59 -22.00
C ILE A 136 -4.03 -16.60 -22.11
N ALA A 137 -3.34 -16.19 -21.02
CA ALA A 137 -1.87 -16.10 -21.01
C ALA A 137 -1.32 -16.54 -19.63
N PRO A 138 -1.17 -17.85 -19.39
CA PRO A 138 -0.71 -18.40 -18.14
C PRO A 138 0.69 -17.90 -17.74
N GLY A 139 0.89 -17.63 -16.44
CA GLY A 139 2.14 -17.13 -15.87
C GLY A 139 2.30 -15.60 -15.86
N LEU A 140 1.33 -14.84 -16.39
CA LEU A 140 1.37 -13.39 -16.36
C LEU A 140 0.93 -12.78 -15.00
N ALA A 141 0.20 -13.53 -14.17
CA ALA A 141 -0.25 -13.03 -12.87
C ALA A 141 0.93 -12.55 -12.01
N VAL A 142 1.98 -13.35 -11.89
CA VAL A 142 3.18 -13.00 -11.13
C VAL A 142 3.85 -11.71 -11.64
N ARG A 143 3.85 -11.48 -12.96
CA ARG A 143 4.39 -10.24 -13.54
C ARG A 143 3.50 -9.04 -13.24
N GLY A 144 2.18 -9.21 -13.33
CA GLY A 144 1.20 -8.18 -12.98
C GLY A 144 1.27 -7.80 -11.50
N GLU A 145 1.34 -8.78 -10.61
CA GLU A 145 1.49 -8.57 -9.17
C GLU A 145 2.79 -7.84 -8.82
N ARG A 146 3.90 -8.21 -9.48
CA ARG A 146 5.18 -7.53 -9.32
C ARG A 146 5.11 -6.08 -9.78
N LEU A 147 4.60 -5.83 -10.99
CA LEU A 147 4.44 -4.49 -11.53
C LEU A 147 3.57 -3.63 -10.60
N MET A 148 2.47 -4.18 -10.09
CA MET A 148 1.60 -3.47 -9.14
C MET A 148 2.36 -3.10 -7.86
N LEU A 149 3.11 -4.04 -7.27
CA LEU A 149 3.88 -3.80 -6.05
C LEU A 149 4.95 -2.71 -6.26
N ASP A 150 5.70 -2.79 -7.35
CA ASP A 150 6.77 -1.84 -7.67
C ASP A 150 6.19 -0.42 -7.88
N LEU A 151 5.05 -0.31 -8.57
CA LEU A 151 4.34 0.96 -8.76
C LEU A 151 3.78 1.50 -7.43
N VAL A 152 3.30 0.64 -6.53
CA VAL A 152 2.89 1.06 -5.18
C VAL A 152 4.08 1.61 -4.39
N VAL A 153 5.25 0.99 -4.49
CA VAL A 153 6.50 1.50 -3.89
C VAL A 153 6.81 2.90 -4.44
N VAL A 154 6.73 3.10 -5.76
CA VAL A 154 6.91 4.42 -6.40
C VAL A 154 5.93 5.45 -5.84
N VAL A 155 4.65 5.10 -5.69
CA VAL A 155 3.64 5.98 -5.08
C VAL A 155 3.99 6.34 -3.63
N ILE A 156 4.41 5.37 -2.83
CA ILE A 156 4.79 5.61 -1.43
C ILE A 156 6.01 6.54 -1.35
N LEU A 157 7.03 6.32 -2.18
CA LEU A 157 8.21 7.18 -2.24
C LEU A 157 7.87 8.62 -2.66
N LEU A 158 6.97 8.77 -3.65
CA LEU A 158 6.49 10.06 -4.16
C LEU A 158 5.71 10.83 -3.09
N VAL A 159 4.70 10.19 -2.52
CA VAL A 159 3.83 10.78 -1.51
C VAL A 159 4.62 11.06 -0.23
N GLY A 160 5.45 10.11 0.20
CA GLY A 160 6.25 10.22 1.43
C GLY A 160 7.16 11.45 1.45
N GLY A 161 7.84 11.74 0.34
CA GLY A 161 8.70 12.93 0.23
C GLY A 161 7.96 14.25 0.43
N ARG A 162 6.67 14.30 0.09
CA ARG A 162 5.82 15.49 0.27
C ARG A 162 5.19 15.56 1.68
N VAL A 163 4.75 14.41 2.17
CA VAL A 163 3.86 14.33 3.34
C VAL A 163 4.65 14.26 4.65
N MET A 164 5.77 13.50 4.67
CA MET A 164 6.52 13.27 5.92
C MET A 164 7.15 14.54 6.51
N PRO A 165 7.85 15.39 5.71
CA PRO A 165 8.37 16.67 6.23
C PRO A 165 7.25 17.58 6.75
N PHE A 166 6.10 17.61 6.06
CA PHE A 166 4.94 18.38 6.48
C PHE A 166 4.37 17.86 7.81
N PHE A 167 4.16 16.55 7.95
CA PHE A 167 3.61 15.97 9.18
C PHE A 167 4.56 16.12 10.37
N THR A 168 5.87 16.06 10.15
CA THR A 168 6.85 16.25 11.20
C THR A 168 6.78 17.69 11.74
N ARG A 169 6.76 18.70 10.85
CA ARG A 169 6.59 20.11 11.25
C ARG A 169 5.25 20.37 11.94
N ALA A 170 4.17 19.79 11.43
CA ALA A 170 2.84 19.99 12.00
C ALA A 170 2.65 19.35 13.39
N ALA A 171 3.37 18.26 13.67
CA ALA A 171 3.24 17.52 14.93
C ALA A 171 4.25 17.96 16.01
N ILE A 172 5.36 18.56 15.63
CA ILE A 172 6.46 18.90 16.53
C ILE A 172 6.84 20.35 16.28
N ALA A 173 6.57 21.20 17.27
CA ALA A 173 7.02 22.60 17.23
C ALA A 173 8.55 22.66 17.07
N ASP A 174 9.03 23.62 16.29
CA ASP A 174 10.45 23.88 16.01
C ASP A 174 11.20 22.72 15.31
N ALA A 175 10.50 21.68 14.84
CA ALA A 175 11.13 20.68 14.00
C ALA A 175 11.49 21.26 12.63
N ALA A 176 12.72 21.01 12.18
CA ALA A 176 13.25 21.47 10.89
C ALA A 176 13.61 20.27 9.97
N PRO A 177 12.63 19.48 9.52
CA PRO A 177 12.91 18.37 8.61
C PRO A 177 13.46 18.88 7.28
N VAL A 178 14.56 18.28 6.83
CA VAL A 178 15.26 18.65 5.61
C VAL A 178 14.86 17.73 4.48
N ALA A 179 14.21 18.27 3.45
CA ALA A 179 13.98 17.59 2.18
C ALA A 179 15.10 17.98 1.19
N ARG A 180 15.77 16.99 0.60
CA ARG A 180 16.88 17.18 -0.33
C ARG A 180 16.48 16.69 -1.72
N GLN A 181 16.25 17.60 -2.67
CA GLN A 181 15.80 17.26 -4.03
C GLN A 181 16.70 16.23 -4.75
N ARG A 182 18.04 16.33 -4.56
CA ARG A 182 18.98 15.35 -5.15
C ARG A 182 18.73 13.95 -4.61
N LEU A 183 18.49 13.85 -3.30
CA LEU A 183 18.23 12.56 -2.65
C LEU A 183 16.88 11.99 -3.10
N ASP A 184 15.86 12.84 -3.27
CA ASP A 184 14.58 12.47 -3.84
C ASP A 184 14.75 11.93 -5.27
N ALA A 185 15.45 12.66 -6.14
CA ALA A 185 15.69 12.26 -7.52
C ALA A 185 16.45 10.93 -7.63
N LEU A 186 17.51 10.74 -6.83
CA LEU A 186 18.26 9.48 -6.79
C LEU A 186 17.42 8.30 -6.31
N THR A 187 16.62 8.51 -5.25
CA THR A 187 15.71 7.46 -4.73
C THR A 187 14.69 7.04 -5.79
N PHE A 188 14.10 8.03 -6.48
CA PHE A 188 13.19 7.79 -7.60
C PHE A 188 13.86 7.09 -8.77
N GLY A 189 15.03 7.55 -9.19
CA GLY A 189 15.80 6.94 -10.26
C GLY A 189 16.10 5.46 -9.97
N ALA A 190 16.53 5.15 -8.76
CA ALA A 190 16.78 3.78 -8.32
C ALA A 190 15.50 2.92 -8.35
N ALA A 191 14.37 3.45 -7.85
CA ALA A 191 13.09 2.73 -7.86
C ALA A 191 12.58 2.50 -9.30
N LEU A 192 12.71 3.47 -10.20
CA LEU A 192 12.34 3.33 -11.61
C LEU A 192 13.26 2.35 -12.34
N THR A 193 14.55 2.31 -12.00
CA THR A 193 15.48 1.31 -12.54
C THR A 193 15.08 -0.11 -12.13
N MET A 194 14.69 -0.30 -10.87
CA MET A 194 14.17 -1.59 -10.39
C MET A 194 12.92 -2.02 -11.18
N LEU A 195 11.98 -1.09 -11.42
CA LEU A 195 10.74 -1.33 -12.16
C LEU A 195 10.99 -1.65 -13.64
N ALA A 196 11.94 -0.99 -14.28
CA ALA A 196 12.16 -1.07 -15.74
C ALA A 196 12.94 -2.30 -16.21
N LEU A 197 13.65 -2.98 -15.30
CA LEU A 197 14.56 -4.06 -15.69
C LEU A 197 13.84 -5.42 -15.75
N PRO A 198 14.06 -6.19 -16.84
CA PRO A 198 13.45 -7.51 -17.01
C PRO A 198 14.08 -8.58 -16.11
N ASP A 199 13.46 -9.76 -16.03
CA ASP A 199 13.90 -10.89 -15.17
C ASP A 199 15.11 -11.68 -15.70
N GLN A 200 15.85 -11.16 -16.69
CA GLN A 200 17.09 -11.79 -17.18
C GLN A 200 18.22 -11.67 -16.15
N PRO A 201 19.19 -12.60 -16.09
CA PRO A 201 20.17 -12.66 -15.01
C PRO A 201 20.93 -11.36 -14.74
N VAL A 202 21.46 -10.70 -15.77
CA VAL A 202 22.18 -9.43 -15.64
C VAL A 202 21.26 -8.30 -15.21
N ALA A 203 20.10 -8.20 -15.84
CA ALA A 203 19.10 -7.18 -15.53
C ALA A 203 18.56 -7.37 -14.11
N LYS A 204 18.34 -8.61 -13.66
CA LYS A 204 17.95 -8.95 -12.29
C LYS A 204 19.00 -8.52 -11.27
N ALA A 205 20.31 -8.72 -11.55
CA ALA A 205 21.37 -8.25 -10.67
C ALA A 205 21.41 -6.72 -10.58
N LEU A 206 21.24 -6.00 -11.70
CA LEU A 206 21.15 -4.54 -11.73
C LEU A 206 19.91 -4.04 -10.98
N ALA A 207 18.78 -4.69 -11.15
CA ALA A 207 17.55 -4.39 -10.39
C ALA A 207 17.77 -4.61 -8.88
N GLY A 208 18.51 -5.65 -8.50
CA GLY A 208 18.89 -5.92 -7.11
C GLY A 208 19.76 -4.80 -6.52
N VAL A 209 20.79 -4.35 -7.25
CA VAL A 209 21.61 -3.19 -6.84
C VAL A 209 20.76 -1.93 -6.71
N ALA A 210 19.86 -1.68 -7.68
CA ALA A 210 18.97 -0.53 -7.66
C ALA A 210 18.00 -0.58 -6.45
N ALA A 211 17.49 -1.77 -6.09
CA ALA A 211 16.64 -1.94 -4.92
C ALA A 211 17.38 -1.65 -3.61
N ILE A 212 18.62 -2.16 -3.45
CA ILE A 212 19.47 -1.82 -2.29
C ILE A 212 19.72 -0.31 -2.24
N ALA A 213 20.11 0.29 -3.37
CA ALA A 213 20.34 1.73 -3.45
C ALA A 213 19.07 2.53 -3.06
N ALA A 214 17.89 2.17 -3.59
CA ALA A 214 16.63 2.80 -3.25
C ALA A 214 16.32 2.70 -1.75
N GLY A 215 16.55 1.55 -1.13
CA GLY A 215 16.35 1.33 0.31
C GLY A 215 17.27 2.20 1.18
N LEU A 216 18.57 2.25 0.85
CA LEU A 216 19.55 3.07 1.57
C LEU A 216 19.30 4.57 1.38
N LEU A 217 18.98 5.00 0.16
CA LEU A 217 18.62 6.38 -0.15
C LEU A 217 17.33 6.80 0.59
N GLN A 218 16.34 5.91 0.66
CA GLN A 218 15.12 6.15 1.43
C GLN A 218 15.42 6.27 2.94
N LEU A 219 16.32 5.47 3.48
CA LEU A 219 16.77 5.60 4.87
C LEU A 219 17.45 6.96 5.12
N ALA A 220 18.28 7.41 4.18
CA ALA A 220 18.91 8.74 4.26
C ALA A 220 17.87 9.87 4.17
N ARG A 221 16.81 9.73 3.34
CA ARG A 221 15.68 10.67 3.32
C ARG A 221 14.98 10.71 4.67
N LEU A 222 14.68 9.54 5.23
CA LEU A 222 14.01 9.41 6.52
C LEU A 222 14.83 10.06 7.65
N ALA A 223 16.16 9.88 7.64
CA ALA A 223 17.06 10.54 8.59
C ALA A 223 17.02 12.08 8.47
N GLY A 224 16.89 12.61 7.24
CA GLY A 224 16.74 14.05 7.01
C GLY A 224 15.39 14.62 7.51
N TRP A 225 14.35 13.80 7.57
CA TRP A 225 13.05 14.22 8.09
C TRP A 225 12.90 14.03 9.60
N HIS A 226 13.79 13.24 10.23
CA HIS A 226 13.66 12.77 11.60
C HIS A 226 13.91 13.87 12.64
N ASP A 227 13.10 13.84 13.69
CA ASP A 227 13.30 14.53 14.96
C ASP A 227 13.09 13.51 16.09
N ARG A 228 13.94 13.53 17.12
CA ARG A 228 13.87 12.54 18.22
C ARG A 228 12.51 12.47 18.91
N ARG A 229 11.77 13.59 18.93
CA ARG A 229 10.42 13.70 19.52
C ARG A 229 9.36 12.95 18.73
N VAL A 230 9.66 12.46 17.51
CA VAL A 230 8.76 11.61 16.71
C VAL A 230 8.28 10.41 17.53
N TRP A 231 9.17 9.78 18.28
CA TRP A 231 8.88 8.56 19.04
C TRP A 231 7.94 8.78 20.24
N THR A 232 7.74 10.00 20.68
CA THR A 232 6.75 10.38 21.70
C THR A 232 5.36 10.70 21.10
N ARG A 233 5.22 10.65 19.78
CA ARG A 233 4.00 10.98 19.02
C ARG A 233 3.53 9.75 18.22
N PRO A 234 2.73 8.84 18.78
CA PRO A 234 2.38 7.57 18.11
C PRO A 234 1.80 7.73 16.71
N MET A 235 0.96 8.77 16.48
CA MET A 235 0.38 9.07 15.16
C MET A 235 1.43 9.47 14.11
N LEU A 236 2.63 9.88 14.52
CA LEU A 236 3.74 10.18 13.64
C LEU A 236 4.75 9.00 13.60
N ALA A 237 5.05 8.40 14.76
CA ALA A 237 5.97 7.28 14.90
C ALA A 237 5.59 6.10 13.99
N VAL A 238 4.30 5.78 13.89
CA VAL A 238 3.80 4.70 12.99
C VAL A 238 4.18 4.94 11.53
N LEU A 239 4.20 6.18 11.06
CA LEU A 239 4.62 6.49 9.69
C LEU A 239 6.13 6.31 9.52
N TYR A 240 6.92 6.71 10.51
CA TYR A 240 8.37 6.48 10.50
C TYR A 240 8.71 4.99 10.50
N THR A 241 8.03 4.18 11.33
CA THR A 241 8.23 2.72 11.30
C THR A 241 7.84 2.11 9.96
N GLY A 242 6.78 2.59 9.31
CA GLY A 242 6.40 2.16 7.96
C GLY A 242 7.46 2.48 6.90
N PHE A 243 8.10 3.66 6.97
CA PHE A 243 9.22 3.99 6.07
C PHE A 243 10.51 3.24 6.41
N LEU A 244 10.75 2.89 7.67
CA LEU A 244 11.84 1.96 8.03
C LEU A 244 11.59 0.58 7.41
N TRP A 245 10.35 0.07 7.46
CA TRP A 245 9.98 -1.18 6.78
C TRP A 245 10.16 -1.09 5.27
N LEU A 246 9.81 0.04 4.64
CA LEU A 246 10.05 0.25 3.21
C LEU A 246 11.54 0.18 2.87
N SER A 247 12.37 0.87 3.65
CA SER A 247 13.82 0.87 3.44
C SER A 247 14.40 -0.54 3.61
N ALA A 248 14.03 -1.23 4.69
CA ALA A 248 14.47 -2.61 4.94
C ALA A 248 13.97 -3.56 3.85
N GLY A 249 12.70 -3.46 3.45
CA GLY A 249 12.10 -4.30 2.43
C GLY A 249 12.76 -4.14 1.05
N LEU A 250 13.12 -2.92 0.65
CA LEU A 250 13.86 -2.67 -0.58
C LEU A 250 15.28 -3.26 -0.54
N VAL A 251 15.98 -3.13 0.58
CA VAL A 251 17.30 -3.80 0.76
C VAL A 251 17.14 -5.32 0.68
N LEU A 252 16.13 -5.89 1.34
CA LEU A 252 15.85 -7.33 1.29
C LEU A 252 15.46 -7.79 -0.13
N GLU A 253 14.71 -6.98 -0.92
CA GLU A 253 14.40 -7.31 -2.33
C GLU A 253 15.69 -7.40 -3.17
N GLY A 254 16.62 -6.47 -2.94
CA GLY A 254 17.92 -6.55 -3.59
C GLY A 254 18.73 -7.78 -3.16
N LEU A 255 18.77 -8.12 -1.88
CA LEU A 255 19.42 -9.35 -1.41
C LEU A 255 18.76 -10.61 -1.97
N ALA A 256 17.43 -10.62 -2.11
CA ALA A 256 16.70 -11.72 -2.74
C ALA A 256 17.01 -11.85 -4.25
N ALA A 257 17.29 -10.74 -4.95
CA ALA A 257 17.71 -10.78 -6.34
C ALA A 257 19.05 -11.53 -6.52
N PHE A 258 19.93 -11.49 -5.51
CA PHE A 258 21.17 -12.26 -5.42
C PHE A 258 21.01 -13.65 -4.79
N ALA A 259 19.78 -14.12 -4.59
CA ALA A 259 19.45 -15.41 -3.96
C ALA A 259 20.00 -15.60 -2.53
N LEU A 260 20.28 -14.52 -1.81
CA LEU A 260 20.80 -14.57 -0.43
C LEU A 260 19.68 -14.84 0.61
N LEU A 261 18.42 -14.66 0.22
CA LEU A 261 17.23 -14.97 1.03
C LEU A 261 16.00 -15.22 0.15
N PRO A 262 14.95 -15.89 0.68
CA PRO A 262 13.70 -16.06 -0.05
C PRO A 262 13.02 -14.72 -0.34
N ARG A 263 12.60 -14.49 -1.59
CA ARG A 263 11.92 -13.26 -2.01
C ARG A 263 10.66 -12.96 -1.20
N SER A 264 9.96 -13.99 -0.74
CA SER A 264 8.75 -13.82 0.09
C SER A 264 9.02 -13.00 1.36
N VAL A 265 10.23 -13.06 1.93
CA VAL A 265 10.64 -12.24 3.09
C VAL A 265 10.66 -10.77 2.73
N ALA A 266 11.29 -10.42 1.61
CA ALA A 266 11.36 -9.04 1.10
C ALA A 266 9.98 -8.50 0.75
N VAL A 267 9.20 -9.26 -0.03
CA VAL A 267 7.83 -8.89 -0.41
C VAL A 267 6.98 -8.57 0.83
N HIS A 268 7.06 -9.38 1.90
CA HIS A 268 6.24 -9.13 3.09
C HIS A 268 6.81 -8.05 4.01
N ALA A 269 8.11 -7.75 3.97
CA ALA A 269 8.65 -6.53 4.59
C ALA A 269 8.06 -5.26 3.93
N ILE A 270 7.90 -5.28 2.60
CA ILE A 270 7.26 -4.17 1.86
C ILE A 270 5.75 -4.16 2.09
N THR A 271 5.06 -5.31 1.91
CA THR A 271 3.59 -5.35 1.93
C THR A 271 3.02 -5.30 3.35
N THR A 272 3.40 -6.23 4.23
CA THR A 272 2.92 -6.25 5.62
C THR A 272 3.56 -5.12 6.44
N GLY A 273 4.87 -4.92 6.25
CA GLY A 273 5.62 -3.88 6.95
C GLY A 273 5.30 -2.48 6.43
N ALA A 274 5.77 -2.11 5.23
CA ALA A 274 5.60 -0.74 4.77
C ALA A 274 4.15 -0.42 4.43
N ILE A 275 3.51 -1.15 3.50
CA ILE A 275 2.14 -0.84 3.07
C ILE A 275 1.17 -0.96 4.24
N GLY A 276 1.20 -2.07 5.01
CA GLY A 276 0.29 -2.28 6.12
C GLY A 276 0.40 -1.22 7.20
N VAL A 277 1.62 -0.91 7.64
CA VAL A 277 1.87 0.07 8.71
C VAL A 277 1.53 1.50 8.24
N LEU A 278 1.97 1.90 7.03
CA LEU A 278 1.69 3.23 6.48
C LEU A 278 0.20 3.45 6.25
N THR A 279 -0.50 2.47 5.69
CA THR A 279 -1.92 2.59 5.41
C THR A 279 -2.74 2.67 6.69
N LEU A 280 -2.46 1.84 7.70
CA LEU A 280 -3.14 1.90 9.00
C LEU A 280 -2.90 3.26 9.68
N GLY A 281 -1.65 3.73 9.69
CA GLY A 281 -1.29 5.05 10.25
C GLY A 281 -1.96 6.21 9.51
N MET A 282 -1.95 6.18 8.17
CA MET A 282 -2.57 7.21 7.34
C MET A 282 -4.09 7.22 7.46
N MET A 283 -4.76 6.06 7.45
CA MET A 283 -6.20 5.99 7.62
C MET A 283 -6.63 6.54 8.98
N ALA A 284 -5.91 6.23 10.06
CA ALA A 284 -6.17 6.78 11.40
C ALA A 284 -6.04 8.31 11.40
N ARG A 285 -4.96 8.85 10.80
CA ARG A 285 -4.73 10.31 10.70
C ARG A 285 -5.79 11.01 9.86
N VAL A 286 -6.09 10.46 8.69
CA VAL A 286 -7.08 11.02 7.76
C VAL A 286 -8.46 11.04 8.42
N THR A 287 -8.86 9.96 9.10
CA THR A 287 -10.13 9.90 9.83
C THR A 287 -10.23 11.00 10.89
N LEU A 288 -9.22 11.15 11.76
CA LEU A 288 -9.23 12.21 12.78
C LEU A 288 -9.30 13.61 12.15
N GLY A 289 -8.49 13.87 11.12
CA GLY A 289 -8.47 15.17 10.44
C GLY A 289 -9.78 15.51 9.74
N HIS A 290 -10.36 14.55 9.01
CA HIS A 290 -11.61 14.74 8.27
C HIS A 290 -12.85 14.80 9.17
N THR A 291 -12.79 14.27 10.38
CA THR A 291 -13.88 14.33 11.35
C THR A 291 -13.71 15.45 12.37
N GLY A 292 -12.70 16.32 12.21
CA GLY A 292 -12.44 17.48 13.07
C GLY A 292 -11.93 17.14 14.47
N ARG A 293 -11.41 15.92 14.66
CA ARG A 293 -10.94 15.42 15.96
C ARG A 293 -9.45 15.72 16.17
N ALA A 294 -9.04 15.81 17.44
CA ALA A 294 -7.62 16.01 17.80
C ALA A 294 -6.75 14.87 17.27
N MET A 295 -5.54 15.20 16.77
CA MET A 295 -4.56 14.24 16.20
C MET A 295 -3.84 13.45 17.32
N GLN A 296 -4.62 12.72 18.12
CA GLN A 296 -4.13 11.94 19.25
C GLN A 296 -4.53 10.47 19.12
N ALA A 297 -3.57 9.57 19.36
CA ALA A 297 -3.82 8.14 19.37
C ALA A 297 -4.44 7.71 20.72
N SER A 298 -5.54 6.98 20.68
CA SER A 298 -6.05 6.26 21.83
C SER A 298 -5.13 5.06 22.18
N ARG A 299 -5.28 4.48 23.37
CA ARG A 299 -4.55 3.26 23.74
C ARG A 299 -4.81 2.11 22.76
N LEU A 300 -6.03 1.95 22.28
CA LEU A 300 -6.39 0.94 21.28
C LEU A 300 -5.74 1.23 19.92
N THR A 301 -5.62 2.49 19.53
CA THR A 301 -4.88 2.89 18.32
C THR A 301 -3.38 2.54 18.44
N VAL A 302 -2.76 2.81 19.59
CA VAL A 302 -1.35 2.43 19.83
C VAL A 302 -1.20 0.91 19.78
N LEU A 303 -2.09 0.16 20.40
CA LEU A 303 -2.09 -1.30 20.33
C LEU A 303 -2.21 -1.80 18.88
N ALA A 304 -3.09 -1.19 18.06
CA ALA A 304 -3.21 -1.52 16.63
C ALA A 304 -1.88 -1.28 15.89
N PHE A 305 -1.17 -0.18 16.20
CA PHE A 305 0.15 0.11 15.60
C PHE A 305 1.23 -0.87 16.05
N VAL A 306 1.20 -1.34 17.28
CA VAL A 306 2.11 -2.40 17.77
C VAL A 306 1.81 -3.71 17.06
N LEU A 307 0.54 -4.11 16.98
CA LEU A 307 0.13 -5.38 16.37
C LEU A 307 0.48 -5.45 14.88
N ILE A 308 0.30 -4.36 14.11
CA ILE A 308 0.66 -4.37 12.68
C ILE A 308 2.18 -4.46 12.48
N ASN A 309 3.00 -3.83 13.34
CA ASN A 309 4.45 -4.00 13.31
C ASN A 309 4.86 -5.42 13.74
N ALA A 310 4.20 -6.01 14.74
CA ALA A 310 4.40 -7.40 15.12
C ALA A 310 4.06 -8.36 13.96
N ALA A 311 2.95 -8.12 13.26
CA ALA A 311 2.61 -8.89 12.04
C ALA A 311 3.74 -8.84 11.00
N ALA A 312 4.36 -7.68 10.79
CA ALA A 312 5.47 -7.53 9.86
C ALA A 312 6.72 -8.30 10.32
N LEU A 313 7.06 -8.23 11.61
CA LEU A 313 8.18 -8.99 12.19
C LEU A 313 7.98 -10.49 12.04
N LEU A 314 6.79 -10.99 12.34
CA LEU A 314 6.44 -12.42 12.25
C LEU A 314 6.40 -12.89 10.79
N ARG A 315 5.97 -12.03 9.86
CA ARG A 315 5.80 -12.41 8.44
C ARG A 315 7.08 -12.28 7.62
N SER A 316 8.09 -11.58 8.09
CA SER A 316 9.34 -11.32 7.35
C SER A 316 10.55 -11.88 8.11
N PRO A 317 11.22 -11.19 9.05
CA PRO A 317 12.46 -11.68 9.64
C PRO A 317 12.31 -12.97 10.47
N ALA A 318 11.17 -13.23 11.10
CA ALA A 318 10.98 -14.46 11.87
C ALA A 318 11.12 -15.72 11.04
N LEU A 319 10.74 -15.65 9.75
CA LEU A 319 10.89 -16.76 8.80
C LEU A 319 12.35 -17.11 8.51
N LEU A 320 13.27 -16.15 8.63
CA LEU A 320 14.71 -16.40 8.48
C LEU A 320 15.33 -16.99 9.74
N ILE A 321 14.82 -16.61 10.91
CA ILE A 321 15.35 -17.03 12.22
C ILE A 321 14.92 -18.45 12.55
N ALA A 322 13.66 -18.79 12.31
CA ALA A 322 13.08 -20.09 12.66
C ALA A 322 12.16 -20.63 11.55
N PRO A 323 12.72 -21.06 10.41
CA PRO A 323 11.95 -21.51 9.24
C PRO A 323 11.11 -22.79 9.53
N ALA A 324 11.50 -23.59 10.51
CA ALA A 324 10.76 -24.78 10.92
C ALA A 324 9.33 -24.47 11.41
N HIS A 325 9.11 -23.26 11.96
CA HIS A 325 7.81 -22.78 12.46
C HIS A 325 7.06 -21.94 11.42
N TYR A 326 7.28 -22.15 10.14
CA TYR A 326 6.72 -21.32 9.05
C TYR A 326 5.21 -21.14 9.15
N ARG A 327 4.45 -22.21 9.40
CA ARG A 327 2.97 -22.14 9.50
C ARG A 327 2.51 -21.36 10.73
N ASP A 328 3.20 -21.52 11.85
CA ASP A 328 2.89 -20.82 13.10
C ASP A 328 3.12 -19.32 12.94
N TRP A 329 4.23 -18.92 12.31
CA TRP A 329 4.53 -17.51 11.99
C TRP A 329 3.50 -16.90 11.06
N LEU A 330 3.03 -17.65 10.03
CA LEU A 330 1.98 -17.18 9.14
C LEU A 330 0.67 -16.93 9.88
N LEU A 331 0.26 -17.87 10.72
CA LEU A 331 -0.96 -17.75 11.51
C LEU A 331 -0.87 -16.57 12.48
N ALA A 332 0.22 -16.49 13.26
CA ALA A 332 0.42 -15.42 14.22
C ALA A 332 0.47 -14.04 13.56
N ALA A 333 1.19 -13.90 12.43
CA ALA A 333 1.23 -12.67 11.65
C ALA A 333 -0.16 -12.26 11.13
N GLY A 334 -0.92 -13.22 10.59
CA GLY A 334 -2.27 -12.98 10.10
C GLY A 334 -3.23 -12.56 11.21
N LEU A 335 -3.17 -13.21 12.37
CA LEU A 335 -3.99 -12.84 13.54
C LEU A 335 -3.64 -11.44 14.06
N CYS A 336 -2.34 -11.09 14.14
CA CYS A 336 -1.91 -9.74 14.51
C CYS A 336 -2.43 -8.68 13.53
N TRP A 337 -2.36 -8.95 12.21
CA TRP A 337 -2.93 -8.06 11.18
C TRP A 337 -4.43 -7.89 11.36
N ILE A 338 -5.17 -8.99 11.48
CA ILE A 338 -6.64 -8.95 11.65
C ILE A 338 -7.01 -8.19 12.91
N ALA A 339 -6.34 -8.45 14.03
CA ALA A 339 -6.57 -7.73 15.28
C ALA A 339 -6.28 -6.23 15.14
N ALA A 340 -5.18 -5.83 14.48
CA ALA A 340 -4.84 -4.42 14.24
C ALA A 340 -5.94 -3.69 13.46
N PHE A 341 -6.45 -4.29 12.38
CA PHE A 341 -7.51 -3.69 11.57
C PHE A 341 -8.88 -3.77 12.23
N THR A 342 -9.14 -4.78 13.06
CA THR A 342 -10.36 -4.83 13.88
C THR A 342 -10.38 -3.68 14.87
N LEU A 343 -9.28 -3.43 15.58
CA LEU A 343 -9.15 -2.28 16.49
C LEU A 343 -9.32 -0.95 15.73
N PHE A 344 -8.77 -0.84 14.52
CA PHE A 344 -9.00 0.33 13.67
C PHE A 344 -10.48 0.55 13.39
N VAL A 345 -11.20 -0.46 12.91
CA VAL A 345 -12.63 -0.35 12.61
C VAL A 345 -13.44 -0.03 13.88
N THR A 346 -13.10 -0.64 15.01
CA THR A 346 -13.77 -0.38 16.30
C THR A 346 -13.60 1.07 16.76
N VAL A 347 -12.39 1.63 16.62
CA VAL A 347 -12.10 3.00 17.08
C VAL A 347 -12.59 4.05 16.10
N TYR A 348 -12.34 3.84 14.80
CA TYR A 348 -12.54 4.87 13.78
C TYR A 348 -13.85 4.71 12.99
N GLY A 349 -14.41 3.51 12.90
CA GLY A 349 -15.68 3.26 12.21
C GLY A 349 -16.83 4.17 12.69
N PRO A 350 -17.09 4.28 14.01
CA PRO A 350 -18.11 5.20 14.52
C PRO A 350 -17.87 6.66 14.15
N MET A 351 -16.60 7.09 14.05
CA MET A 351 -16.27 8.48 13.70
C MET A 351 -16.62 8.81 12.24
N LEU A 352 -16.56 7.82 11.36
CA LEU A 352 -16.82 7.99 9.91
C LEU A 352 -18.33 8.09 9.59
N VAL A 353 -19.20 7.61 10.47
CA VAL A 353 -20.66 7.63 10.30
C VAL A 353 -21.34 8.68 11.17
N THR A 354 -20.58 9.53 11.86
CA THR A 354 -21.08 10.63 12.69
C THR A 354 -20.67 11.98 12.07
N PRO A 355 -21.48 13.05 12.29
CA PRO A 355 -21.10 14.40 11.85
C PRO A 355 -19.75 14.84 12.43
N ARG A 356 -19.10 15.77 11.74
CA ARG A 356 -17.84 16.39 12.21
C ARG A 356 -18.08 17.11 13.55
N VAL A 357 -17.14 16.93 14.49
CA VAL A 357 -17.24 17.54 15.83
C VAL A 357 -16.99 19.04 15.83
N ASP A 358 -16.41 19.60 14.76
CA ASP A 358 -16.13 21.04 14.58
C ASP A 358 -17.23 21.78 13.82
N GLY A 359 -18.36 21.12 13.50
CA GLY A 359 -19.52 21.70 12.82
C GLY A 359 -19.31 22.08 11.35
N LYS A 360 -18.14 21.81 10.77
CA LYS A 360 -17.87 22.07 9.34
C LYS A 360 -18.51 20.99 8.46
N PRO A 361 -18.82 21.30 7.20
CA PRO A 361 -19.27 20.27 6.27
C PRO A 361 -18.20 19.19 6.11
N GLY A 362 -18.66 17.94 6.00
CA GLY A 362 -17.83 16.73 5.88
C GLY A 362 -17.23 16.54 4.48
#